data_6cee3c8dc375c21f7de46fd5e3f4c12a
#
_entry.id   6cee3c8dc375c21f7de46fd5e3f4c12a
#
_cell.length_a   1.000
_cell.length_b   1.000
_cell.length_c   1.000
_cell.angle_alpha   90.00
_cell.angle_beta   90.00
_cell.angle_gamma   90.00
#
_symmetry.space_group_name_H-M   'P 1'
#
loop_
_entity.id
_entity.type
_entity.pdbx_description
1 polymer ?
#
loop_
_entity_poly.entity_id
_entity_poly.type
_entity_poly.pdbx_seq_one_letter_code
_entity_poly.pdbx_strand_id
1 'polypeptide(L)' 'MNKKNIEKTPVSMIMTRMPNIVHCFEDDNIMDAIEKLIRHEIDSLPVLRKENGKLSLVGRFTKTNVTKLFYQELKNKSI' A
#
# COMPACT_ATOMS: atom_id res chain seq x y z
N MET A 1 30.27 -0.76 10.66
CA MET A 1 29.63 -1.98 11.20
C MET A 1 30.14 -3.20 10.44
N ASN A 2 30.57 -4.23 11.16
CA ASN A 2 31.04 -5.43 10.50
C ASN A 2 29.87 -6.38 10.17
N LYS A 3 30.14 -7.39 9.34
CA LYS A 3 29.12 -8.33 8.87
C LYS A 3 28.38 -9.05 10.01
N LYS A 4 29.10 -9.42 11.08
CA LYS A 4 28.48 -10.11 12.23
C LYS A 4 27.43 -9.25 12.92
N ASN A 5 27.70 -7.94 13.03
CA ASN A 5 26.76 -7.01 13.66
C ASN A 5 25.50 -6.85 12.80
N ILE A 6 25.68 -6.82 11.47
CA ILE A 6 24.54 -6.72 10.54
C ILE A 6 23.67 -7.97 10.66
N GLU A 7 24.28 -9.15 10.69
CA GLU A 7 23.55 -10.41 10.77
C GLU A 7 22.74 -10.54 12.07
N LYS A 8 23.20 -9.89 13.15
CA LYS A 8 22.54 -9.94 14.45
C LYS A 8 21.53 -8.82 14.66
N THR A 9 21.43 -7.89 13.72
CA THR A 9 20.50 -6.77 13.85
C THR A 9 19.07 -7.24 13.61
N PRO A 10 18.16 -7.11 14.59
CA PRO A 10 16.76 -7.49 14.35
C PRO A 10 16.08 -6.53 13.37
N VAL A 11 15.13 -7.06 12.61
CA VAL A 11 14.39 -6.28 11.62
C VAL A 11 13.73 -5.06 12.25
N SER A 12 13.27 -5.16 13.49
CA SER A 12 12.63 -4.07 14.21
C SER A 12 13.47 -2.81 14.34
N MET A 13 14.79 -2.93 14.23
CA MET A 13 15.69 -1.77 14.34
C MET A 13 15.86 -1.01 13.03
N ILE A 14 15.52 -1.64 11.90
CA ILE A 14 15.72 -1.02 10.58
C ILE A 14 14.43 -0.87 9.79
N MET A 15 13.32 -1.46 10.23
CA MET A 15 12.05 -1.36 9.53
C MET A 15 11.42 0.02 9.72
N THR A 16 10.61 0.44 8.75
CA THR A 16 9.78 1.62 8.90
C THR A 16 8.54 1.24 9.71
N ARG A 17 8.28 1.92 10.81
CA ARG A 17 7.17 1.60 11.69
C ARG A 17 5.86 2.21 11.22
N MET A 18 4.76 1.48 11.44
CA MET A 18 3.44 2.05 11.29
C MET A 18 3.20 3.12 12.37
N PRO A 19 2.51 4.23 12.09
CA PRO A 19 1.83 4.60 10.85
C PRO A 19 2.71 5.35 9.82
N ASN A 20 4.02 5.31 9.96
CA ASN A 20 4.95 6.03 9.07
C ASN A 20 5.02 5.43 7.65
N ILE A 21 4.51 4.22 7.47
CA ILE A 21 4.40 3.59 6.16
C ILE A 21 3.14 4.11 5.48
N VAL A 22 3.29 4.60 4.24
CA VAL A 22 2.13 5.02 3.44
C VAL A 22 1.28 3.79 3.14
N HIS A 23 0.01 3.85 3.51
CA HIS A 23 -0.90 2.71 3.39
C HIS A 23 -2.34 3.19 3.19
N CYS A 24 -3.23 2.25 2.91
CA CYS A 24 -4.67 2.51 2.91
C CYS A 24 -5.39 1.34 3.58
N PHE A 25 -6.67 1.55 3.88
CA PHE A 25 -7.52 0.50 4.42
C PHE A 25 -8.45 0.01 3.32
N GLU A 26 -8.89 -1.25 3.44
CA GLU A 26 -9.71 -1.87 2.39
C GLU A 26 -11.05 -1.15 2.13
N ASP A 27 -11.54 -0.43 3.10
CA ASP A 27 -12.79 0.34 2.98
C ASP A 27 -12.59 1.83 2.71
N ASP A 28 -11.33 2.25 2.46
CA ASP A 28 -11.05 3.63 2.06
C ASP A 28 -11.61 3.91 0.67
N ASN A 29 -11.90 5.18 0.42
CA ASN A 29 -12.34 5.62 -0.90
C ASN A 29 -11.21 5.45 -1.91
N ILE A 30 -11.54 4.91 -3.08
CA ILE A 30 -10.54 4.64 -4.12
C ILE A 30 -9.82 5.91 -4.57
N MET A 31 -10.51 7.05 -4.60
CA MET A 31 -9.87 8.31 -4.99
C MET A 31 -8.80 8.75 -3.99
N ASP A 32 -9.03 8.49 -2.70
CA ASP A 32 -8.05 8.78 -1.66
C ASP A 32 -6.81 7.90 -1.82
N ALA A 33 -7.01 6.63 -2.16
CA ALA A 33 -5.90 5.70 -2.40
C ALA A 33 -5.08 6.12 -3.62
N ILE A 34 -5.76 6.51 -4.70
CA ILE A 34 -5.09 7.02 -5.92
C ILE A 34 -4.28 8.28 -5.59
N GLU A 35 -4.86 9.19 -4.81
CA GLU A 35 -4.16 10.41 -4.41
C GLU A 35 -2.88 10.11 -3.65
N LYS A 36 -2.90 9.11 -2.77
CA LYS A 36 -1.70 8.69 -2.05
C LYS A 36 -0.60 8.19 -2.99
N LEU A 37 -0.97 7.41 -4.01
CA LEU A 37 0.00 6.95 -5.01
C LEU A 37 0.66 8.14 -5.72
N ILE A 38 -0.14 9.12 -6.12
CA ILE A 38 0.34 10.30 -6.84
C ILE A 38 1.20 11.18 -5.94
N ARG A 39 0.68 11.50 -4.75
CA ARG A 39 1.34 12.41 -3.81
C ARG A 39 2.71 11.90 -3.37
N HIS A 40 2.81 10.59 -3.13
CA HIS A 40 4.04 9.99 -2.63
C HIS A 40 4.89 9.38 -3.74
N GLU A 41 4.45 9.51 -4.99
CA GLU A 41 5.19 9.00 -6.16
C GLU A 41 5.57 7.52 -6.01
N ILE A 42 4.62 6.71 -5.56
CA ILE A 42 4.81 5.28 -5.35
C ILE A 42 3.92 4.47 -6.28
N ASP A 43 4.30 3.23 -6.53
CA ASP A 43 3.61 2.35 -7.48
C ASP A 43 2.55 1.48 -6.82
N SER A 44 2.63 1.30 -5.52
CA SER A 44 1.69 0.46 -4.80
C SER A 44 1.55 0.90 -3.34
N LEU A 45 0.39 0.58 -2.77
CA LEU A 45 0.08 0.80 -1.37
C LEU A 45 -0.26 -0.53 -0.71
N PRO A 46 0.28 -0.82 0.48
CA PRO A 46 -0.26 -1.92 1.26
C PRO A 46 -1.70 -1.58 1.69
N VAL A 47 -2.57 -2.56 1.60
CA VAL A 47 -3.97 -2.44 2.01
C VAL A 47 -4.15 -3.20 3.31
N LEU A 48 -4.65 -2.51 4.32
CA LEU A 48 -4.78 -3.05 5.66
C LEU A 48 -6.24 -3.22 6.06
N ARG A 49 -6.47 -4.14 6.98
CA ARG A 49 -7.75 -4.33 7.65
C ARG A 49 -7.55 -4.16 9.14
N LYS A 50 -8.44 -3.42 9.77
CA LYS A 50 -8.42 -3.28 11.22
C LYS A 50 -9.52 -4.14 11.82
N GLU A 51 -9.16 -5.10 12.63
CA GLU A 51 -10.08 -5.99 13.33
C GLU A 51 -9.65 -6.15 14.77
N ASN A 52 -10.56 -5.94 15.70
CA ASN A 52 -10.31 -6.14 17.14
C ASN A 52 -9.05 -5.42 17.63
N GLY A 53 -8.81 -4.20 17.11
CA GLY A 53 -7.65 -3.40 17.47
C GLY A 53 -6.36 -3.83 16.83
N LYS A 54 -6.38 -4.84 15.96
CA LYS A 54 -5.21 -5.33 15.24
C LYS A 54 -5.25 -4.95 13.78
N LEU A 55 -4.07 -4.64 13.21
CA LEU A 55 -3.93 -4.37 11.79
C LEU A 55 -3.39 -5.62 11.09
N SER A 56 -3.99 -5.97 9.97
CA SER A 56 -3.51 -7.07 9.14
C SER A 56 -3.39 -6.63 7.70
N LEU A 57 -2.37 -7.13 7.01
CA LEU A 57 -2.16 -6.86 5.60
C LEU A 57 -3.08 -7.78 4.80
N VAL A 58 -3.98 -7.20 4.01
CA VAL A 58 -4.94 -7.97 3.22
C VAL A 58 -4.66 -7.93 1.72
N GLY A 59 -3.79 -7.02 1.27
CA GLY A 59 -3.48 -6.95 -0.15
C GLY A 59 -2.65 -5.74 -0.50
N ARG A 60 -2.59 -5.44 -1.79
CA ARG A 60 -1.87 -4.28 -2.33
C ARG A 60 -2.76 -3.59 -3.35
N PHE A 61 -2.74 -2.27 -3.33
CA PHE A 61 -3.40 -1.44 -4.34
C PHE A 61 -2.32 -0.84 -5.23
N THR A 62 -2.38 -1.13 -6.54
CA THR A 62 -1.29 -0.80 -7.47
C THR A 62 -1.77 0.09 -8.60
N LYS A 63 -0.82 0.74 -9.29
CA LYS A 63 -1.13 1.50 -10.51
C LYS A 63 -1.78 0.61 -11.56
N THR A 64 -1.43 -0.66 -11.62
CA THR A 64 -2.05 -1.62 -12.53
C THR A 64 -3.53 -1.79 -12.22
N ASN A 65 -3.89 -1.86 -10.93
CA ASN A 65 -5.30 -1.92 -10.52
C ASN A 65 -6.07 -0.69 -11.00
N VAL A 66 -5.49 0.49 -10.85
CA VAL A 66 -6.09 1.74 -11.30
C VAL A 66 -6.28 1.74 -12.82
N THR A 67 -5.26 1.34 -13.55
CA THR A 67 -5.29 1.27 -15.01
C THR A 67 -6.39 0.33 -15.48
N LYS A 68 -6.50 -0.84 -14.86
CA LYS A 68 -7.56 -1.80 -15.21
C LYS A 68 -8.94 -1.26 -14.94
N LEU A 69 -9.12 -0.54 -13.84
CA LEU A 69 -10.40 0.07 -13.50
C LEU A 69 -10.82 1.10 -14.57
N PHE A 70 -9.90 1.99 -14.93
CA PHE A 70 -10.20 3.00 -15.97
C PHE A 70 -10.46 2.36 -17.31
N TYR A 71 -9.72 1.34 -17.66
CA TYR A 71 -9.94 0.61 -18.91
C TYR A 71 -11.36 0.02 -18.95
N GLN A 72 -11.79 -0.62 -17.88
CA GLN A 72 -13.12 -1.20 -17.79
C GLN A 72 -14.23 -0.14 -17.88
N GLU A 73 -14.03 0.99 -17.19
CA GLU A 73 -14.98 2.09 -17.24
C GLU A 73 -15.13 2.66 -18.64
N LEU A 74 -14.01 2.88 -19.32
CA LEU A 74 -14.01 3.40 -20.70
C LEU A 74 -14.64 2.39 -21.64
N LYS A 75 -14.35 1.11 -21.48
CA LYS A 75 -14.92 0.05 -22.30
C LYS A 75 -16.43 -0.03 -22.13
N ASN A 76 -16.92 0.10 -20.90
CA ASN A 76 -18.35 0.03 -20.62
C ASN A 76 -19.12 1.23 -21.17
N LYS A 77 -18.46 2.38 -21.30
CA LYS A 77 -19.06 3.59 -21.88
C LYS A 77 -18.93 3.67 -23.40
N SER A 78 -18.06 2.86 -23.95
CA SER A 78 -17.77 2.80 -25.37
C SER A 78 -18.78 1.86 -26.03
N ILE A 79 -19.69 2.41 -26.76
CA ILE A 79 -20.72 1.63 -27.46
C ILE A 79 -20.43 1.61 -28.94
#